data_bbab27304837448e0a2dc1868436ab67
#
_entry.id   bbab27304837448e0a2dc1868436ab67
#
_cell.length_a   1.000
_cell.length_b   1.000
_cell.length_c   1.000
_cell.angle_alpha   90.00
_cell.angle_beta   90.00
_cell.angle_gamma   90.00
#
_symmetry.space_group_name_H-M   'P 1'
#
loop_
_entity.id
_entity.type
_entity.pdbx_description
1 polymer ?
#
loop_
_entity_poly.entity_id
_entity_poly.type
_entity_poly.pdbx_seq_one_letter_code
_entity_poly.pdbx_strand_id
1 'polypeptide(L)'
;GDFIFAFDNWHDKEIIEKALKIWKRYNPKKGTKFYLFCGFKLTEKSHDKFYKDIWELFQRIRVLMSYGCVGYVMRHEDYHKYEISNLYIQIARWCNQQQFYKKMSFWEFAYRNQSYWEENTLKIKDRPALKSFQEFEEDLKNGYYGNGDGQVKMCLPLQTVMKTLERFPQHREELLDMFNYKMVNLINPKLWE
;
A
#
# COMPACT_ATOMS: atom_id res chain seq x y z
N GLY A 1 -12.58 7.38 -24.62
CA GLY A 1 -11.53 7.84 -23.71
C GLY A 1 -11.73 7.27 -22.33
N ASP A 2 -10.66 7.12 -21.57
CA ASP A 2 -10.75 6.66 -20.18
C ASP A 2 -11.20 7.83 -19.30
N PHE A 3 -12.24 7.61 -18.51
CA PHE A 3 -12.64 8.57 -17.50
C PHE A 3 -11.75 8.41 -16.29
N ILE A 4 -11.21 9.54 -15.80
CA ILE A 4 -10.37 9.59 -14.58
C ILE A 4 -11.09 10.52 -13.61
N PHE A 5 -11.24 10.05 -12.38
CA PHE A 5 -11.89 10.78 -11.30
C PHE A 5 -10.88 11.07 -10.18
N ALA A 6 -11.29 11.88 -9.19
CA ALA A 6 -10.51 12.13 -7.99
C ALA A 6 -11.24 11.62 -6.74
N PHE A 7 -10.49 11.09 -5.79
CA PHE A 7 -10.97 10.71 -4.46
C PHE A 7 -9.92 11.17 -3.45
N ASP A 8 -9.88 12.48 -3.20
CA ASP A 8 -8.80 13.12 -2.44
C ASP A 8 -9.11 13.22 -0.94
N ASN A 9 -10.38 13.21 -0.54
CA ASN A 9 -10.79 13.33 0.84
C ASN A 9 -11.63 12.11 1.28
N TRP A 10 -11.34 11.57 2.46
CA TRP A 10 -12.09 10.43 2.99
C TRP A 10 -13.56 10.74 3.27
N HIS A 11 -13.89 11.97 3.66
CA HIS A 11 -15.31 12.35 3.89
C HIS A 11 -16.17 12.32 2.63
N ASP A 12 -15.58 12.30 1.44
CA ASP A 12 -16.31 12.17 0.18
C ASP A 12 -16.72 10.71 -0.13
N LYS A 13 -16.40 9.77 0.76
CA LYS A 13 -16.64 8.33 0.59
C LYS A 13 -18.05 8.02 0.09
N GLU A 14 -19.08 8.55 0.75
CA GLU A 14 -20.47 8.21 0.43
C GLU A 14 -20.86 8.67 -0.98
N ILE A 15 -20.44 9.87 -1.39
CA ILE A 15 -20.73 10.37 -2.74
C ILE A 15 -19.96 9.59 -3.80
N ILE A 16 -18.71 9.22 -3.50
CA ILE A 16 -17.89 8.39 -4.39
C ILE A 16 -18.49 6.99 -4.53
N GLU A 17 -18.93 6.35 -3.44
CA GLU A 17 -19.58 5.03 -3.51
C GLU A 17 -20.90 5.06 -4.28
N LYS A 18 -21.71 6.13 -4.13
CA LYS A 18 -22.91 6.33 -4.95
C LYS A 18 -22.57 6.44 -6.43
N ALA A 19 -21.56 7.24 -6.78
CA ALA A 19 -21.09 7.39 -8.16
C ALA A 19 -20.54 6.07 -8.73
N LEU A 20 -19.78 5.32 -7.94
CA LEU A 20 -19.23 4.01 -8.32
C LEU A 20 -20.34 2.97 -8.56
N LYS A 21 -21.39 2.94 -7.72
CA LYS A 21 -22.57 2.08 -7.94
C LYS A 21 -23.24 2.37 -9.28
N ILE A 22 -23.46 3.65 -9.60
CA ILE A 22 -24.04 4.06 -10.88
C ILE A 22 -23.11 3.64 -12.02
N TRP A 23 -21.82 3.99 -11.94
CA TRP A 23 -20.83 3.61 -12.94
C TRP A 23 -20.81 2.10 -13.23
N LYS A 24 -20.79 1.29 -12.18
CA LYS A 24 -20.71 -0.18 -12.27
C LYS A 24 -21.98 -0.82 -12.83
N ARG A 25 -23.15 -0.25 -12.60
CA ARG A 25 -24.41 -0.73 -13.22
C ARG A 25 -24.34 -0.68 -14.74
N TYR A 26 -23.73 0.38 -15.30
CA TYR A 26 -23.58 0.54 -16.76
C TYR A 26 -22.28 -0.09 -17.29
N ASN A 27 -21.31 -0.34 -16.45
CA ASN A 27 -19.99 -0.85 -16.81
C ASN A 27 -19.52 -1.97 -15.84
N PRO A 28 -20.27 -3.09 -15.70
CA PRO A 28 -20.01 -4.09 -14.64
C PRO A 28 -18.62 -4.71 -14.71
N LYS A 29 -18.07 -4.90 -15.91
CA LYS A 29 -16.76 -5.50 -16.15
C LYS A 29 -15.61 -4.49 -16.22
N LYS A 30 -15.90 -3.18 -16.30
CA LYS A 30 -14.87 -2.15 -16.42
C LYS A 30 -14.59 -1.52 -15.06
N GLY A 31 -13.31 -1.39 -14.72
CA GLY A 31 -12.83 -0.49 -13.67
C GLY A 31 -12.55 0.89 -14.26
N THR A 32 -12.46 1.88 -13.42
CA THR A 32 -11.97 3.21 -13.78
C THR A 32 -10.85 3.63 -12.85
N LYS A 33 -10.12 4.69 -13.20
CA LYS A 33 -8.98 5.19 -12.45
C LYS A 33 -9.40 6.38 -11.58
N PHE A 34 -8.86 6.42 -10.37
CA PHE A 34 -9.02 7.55 -9.45
C PHE A 34 -7.66 8.10 -9.04
N TYR A 35 -7.50 9.41 -9.08
CA TYR A 35 -6.41 10.07 -8.39
C TYR A 35 -6.68 10.06 -6.88
N LEU A 36 -5.62 9.80 -6.12
CA LEU A 36 -5.62 9.73 -4.66
C LEU A 36 -4.53 10.69 -4.15
N PHE A 37 -4.91 11.87 -3.73
CA PHE A 37 -3.98 12.86 -3.22
C PHE A 37 -3.63 12.57 -1.76
N CYS A 38 -2.34 12.70 -1.37
CA CYS A 38 -1.86 12.42 -0.02
C CYS A 38 -0.64 13.26 0.35
N GLY A 39 -0.27 13.26 1.63
CA GLY A 39 0.90 13.98 2.15
C GLY A 39 0.72 15.48 2.26
N PHE A 40 -0.51 15.98 2.36
CA PHE A 40 -0.82 17.40 2.36
C PHE A 40 -0.55 18.07 3.70
N LYS A 41 0.16 19.21 3.67
CA LYS A 41 0.49 20.02 4.85
C LYS A 41 1.16 19.22 5.99
N LEU A 42 2.04 18.28 5.65
CA LEU A 42 2.86 17.58 6.63
C LEU A 42 4.02 18.47 7.09
N THR A 43 4.46 18.25 8.32
CA THR A 43 5.64 18.84 8.92
C THR A 43 6.39 17.77 9.70
N GLU A 44 7.58 18.05 10.20
CA GLU A 44 8.35 17.12 11.04
C GLU A 44 7.60 16.67 12.29
N LYS A 45 6.68 17.50 12.80
CA LYS A 45 5.85 17.27 14.01
C LYS A 45 4.49 16.60 13.70
N SER A 46 4.22 16.28 12.46
CA SER A 46 2.89 15.78 12.02
C SER A 46 2.66 14.30 12.29
N HIS A 47 2.99 13.79 13.48
CA HIS A 47 2.91 12.36 13.80
C HIS A 47 1.49 11.77 13.58
N ASP A 48 0.51 12.29 14.31
CA ASP A 48 -0.88 11.80 14.21
C ASP A 48 -1.49 12.10 12.84
N LYS A 49 -1.15 13.26 12.26
CA LYS A 49 -1.61 13.65 10.95
C LYS A 49 -1.07 12.72 9.85
N PHE A 50 0.20 12.31 9.95
CA PHE A 50 0.79 11.36 9.02
C PHE A 50 0.07 10.00 9.10
N TYR A 51 -0.14 9.47 10.32
CA TYR A 51 -0.88 8.23 10.50
C TYR A 51 -2.28 8.33 9.91
N LYS A 52 -3.02 9.39 10.25
CA LYS A 52 -4.38 9.62 9.73
C LYS A 52 -4.40 9.69 8.20
N ASP A 53 -3.45 10.40 7.58
CA ASP A 53 -3.37 10.53 6.12
C ASP A 53 -3.08 9.16 5.45
N ILE A 54 -2.20 8.34 6.04
CA ILE A 54 -1.95 6.97 5.57
C ILE A 54 -3.20 6.10 5.73
N TRP A 55 -3.86 6.16 6.88
CA TRP A 55 -5.10 5.44 7.13
C TRP A 55 -6.17 5.81 6.10
N GLU A 56 -6.45 7.09 5.91
CA GLU A 56 -7.42 7.60 4.94
C GLU A 56 -7.06 7.19 3.50
N LEU A 57 -5.78 7.18 3.14
CA LEU A 57 -5.30 6.74 1.84
C LEU A 57 -5.62 5.25 1.61
N PHE A 58 -5.34 4.39 2.58
CA PHE A 58 -5.66 2.95 2.48
C PHE A 58 -7.15 2.68 2.49
N GLN A 59 -7.96 3.44 3.26
CA GLN A 59 -9.42 3.30 3.22
C GLN A 59 -9.98 3.68 1.84
N ARG A 60 -9.48 4.74 1.22
CA ARG A 60 -9.84 5.11 -0.16
C ARG A 60 -9.44 4.02 -1.17
N ILE A 61 -8.24 3.46 -1.04
CA ILE A 61 -7.77 2.31 -1.84
C ILE A 61 -8.71 1.12 -1.67
N ARG A 62 -9.10 0.78 -0.43
CA ARG A 62 -10.02 -0.32 -0.12
C ARG A 62 -11.36 -0.15 -0.83
N VAL A 63 -11.95 1.04 -0.76
CA VAL A 63 -13.20 1.36 -1.46
C VAL A 63 -13.02 1.12 -2.97
N LEU A 64 -11.97 1.64 -3.58
CA LEU A 64 -11.73 1.45 -5.01
C LEU A 64 -11.55 -0.03 -5.38
N MET A 65 -10.82 -0.78 -4.58
CA MET A 65 -10.63 -2.22 -4.78
C MET A 65 -11.94 -2.98 -4.71
N SER A 66 -12.84 -2.63 -3.78
CA SER A 66 -14.13 -3.29 -3.63
C SER A 66 -15.03 -3.13 -4.86
N TYR A 67 -14.87 -2.05 -5.61
CA TYR A 67 -15.54 -1.81 -6.89
C TYR A 67 -14.71 -2.23 -8.12
N GLY A 68 -13.56 -2.88 -7.94
CA GLY A 68 -12.66 -3.26 -9.05
C GLY A 68 -12.07 -2.06 -9.80
N CYS A 69 -11.98 -0.90 -9.15
CA CYS A 69 -11.37 0.31 -9.67
C CYS A 69 -9.92 0.44 -9.21
N VAL A 70 -9.13 1.26 -9.88
CA VAL A 70 -7.70 1.44 -9.57
C VAL A 70 -7.41 2.84 -9.05
N GLY A 71 -6.53 2.91 -8.05
CA GLY A 71 -5.99 4.17 -7.55
C GLY A 71 -4.74 4.60 -8.31
N TYR A 72 -4.49 5.90 -8.32
CA TYR A 72 -3.22 6.50 -8.72
C TYR A 72 -2.82 7.54 -7.68
N VAL A 73 -1.83 7.20 -6.87
CA VAL A 73 -1.39 8.02 -5.75
C VAL A 73 -0.58 9.22 -6.24
N MET A 74 -1.06 10.41 -5.90
CA MET A 74 -0.38 11.69 -6.12
C MET A 74 0.05 12.26 -4.77
N ARG A 75 1.32 12.63 -4.66
CA ARG A 75 1.90 13.14 -3.43
C ARG A 75 1.99 14.66 -3.48
N HIS A 76 1.50 15.33 -2.44
CA HIS A 76 1.73 16.75 -2.25
C HIS A 76 3.23 17.05 -2.01
N GLU A 77 3.69 18.24 -2.34
CA GLU A 77 5.10 18.62 -2.13
C GLU A 77 5.56 18.49 -0.66
N ASP A 78 4.66 18.63 0.31
CA ASP A 78 4.99 18.50 1.73
C ASP A 78 5.20 17.04 2.21
N TYR A 79 4.94 16.04 1.37
CA TYR A 79 5.02 14.63 1.80
C TYR A 79 6.39 14.28 2.38
N HIS A 80 7.45 14.92 1.89
CA HIS A 80 8.82 14.64 2.30
C HIS A 80 9.22 15.24 3.65
N LYS A 81 8.40 16.13 4.22
CA LYS A 81 8.70 16.83 5.49
C LYS A 81 8.60 15.93 6.72
N TYR A 82 7.95 14.77 6.62
CA TYR A 82 7.86 13.82 7.72
C TYR A 82 8.90 12.70 7.56
N GLU A 83 9.45 12.22 8.68
CA GLU A 83 10.59 11.28 8.72
C GLU A 83 10.38 9.94 7.98
N ILE A 84 9.13 9.46 7.90
CA ILE A 84 8.78 8.20 7.20
C ILE A 84 8.17 8.48 5.81
N SER A 85 8.52 9.60 5.20
CA SER A 85 8.02 10.00 3.87
C SER A 85 8.22 8.96 2.77
N ASN A 86 9.22 8.09 2.91
CA ASN A 86 9.43 6.96 2.00
C ASN A 86 8.21 6.04 1.89
N LEU A 87 7.34 5.97 2.91
CA LEU A 87 6.11 5.16 2.83
C LEU A 87 5.22 5.62 1.67
N TYR A 88 5.02 6.91 1.48
CA TYR A 88 4.25 7.45 0.35
C TYR A 88 4.86 7.08 -1.00
N ILE A 89 6.20 7.07 -1.08
CA ILE A 89 6.93 6.66 -2.30
C ILE A 89 6.63 5.18 -2.59
N GLN A 90 6.73 4.32 -1.59
CA GLN A 90 6.52 2.88 -1.79
C GLN A 90 5.04 2.57 -2.10
N ILE A 91 4.09 3.22 -1.43
CA ILE A 91 2.66 3.09 -1.72
C ILE A 91 2.38 3.53 -3.17
N ALA A 92 2.94 4.66 -3.61
CA ALA A 92 2.77 5.13 -4.98
C ALA A 92 3.39 4.15 -6.00
N ARG A 93 4.57 3.59 -5.72
CA ARG A 93 5.22 2.57 -6.59
C ARG A 93 4.37 1.32 -6.75
N TRP A 94 3.69 0.88 -5.69
CA TRP A 94 2.77 -0.25 -5.72
C TRP A 94 1.45 0.12 -6.42
N CYS A 95 0.80 1.18 -5.96
CA CYS A 95 -0.55 1.57 -6.40
C CYS A 95 -0.59 2.01 -7.87
N ASN A 96 0.40 2.79 -8.32
CA ASN A 96 0.42 3.36 -9.66
C ASN A 96 0.76 2.35 -10.76
N GLN A 97 1.24 1.17 -10.37
CA GLN A 97 1.50 0.07 -11.30
C GLN A 97 0.36 -0.95 -11.21
N GLN A 98 -0.58 -0.87 -12.14
CA GLN A 98 -1.79 -1.71 -12.15
C GLN A 98 -1.51 -3.21 -12.01
N GLN A 99 -0.40 -3.70 -12.54
CA GLN A 99 0.00 -5.10 -12.42
C GLN A 99 0.30 -5.52 -10.98
N PHE A 100 0.83 -4.61 -10.13
CA PHE A 100 1.04 -4.88 -8.71
C PHE A 100 -0.25 -4.66 -7.93
N TYR A 101 -0.90 -3.51 -8.10
CA TYR A 101 -2.12 -3.16 -7.43
C TYR A 101 -3.24 -4.22 -7.56
N LYS A 102 -3.42 -4.79 -8.74
CA LYS A 102 -4.47 -5.80 -9.00
C LYS A 102 -4.13 -7.19 -8.46
N LYS A 103 -2.85 -7.54 -8.36
CA LYS A 103 -2.42 -8.92 -8.11
C LYS A 103 -1.88 -9.17 -6.72
N MET A 104 -1.40 -8.14 -6.03
CA MET A 104 -0.73 -8.29 -4.74
C MET A 104 -1.09 -7.19 -3.76
N SER A 105 -0.98 -7.48 -2.47
CA SER A 105 -1.07 -6.49 -1.40
C SER A 105 0.18 -5.60 -1.37
N PHE A 106 0.12 -4.52 -0.59
CA PHE A 106 1.30 -3.68 -0.37
C PHE A 106 2.41 -4.44 0.37
N TRP A 107 2.07 -5.32 1.33
CA TRP A 107 3.02 -6.21 1.98
C TRP A 107 3.70 -7.15 0.96
N GLU A 108 2.92 -7.85 0.13
CA GLU A 108 3.46 -8.74 -0.90
C GLU A 108 4.37 -7.99 -1.87
N PHE A 109 4.05 -6.73 -2.21
CA PHE A 109 4.91 -5.87 -3.03
C PHE A 109 6.23 -5.56 -2.31
N ALA A 110 6.19 -5.19 -1.03
CA ALA A 110 7.40 -4.89 -0.26
C ALA A 110 8.30 -6.11 -0.15
N TYR A 111 7.73 -7.27 0.19
CA TYR A 111 8.48 -8.52 0.31
C TYR A 111 9.00 -9.05 -1.04
N ARG A 112 8.23 -8.89 -2.12
CA ARG A 112 8.70 -9.22 -3.47
C ARG A 112 9.96 -8.45 -3.85
N ASN A 113 10.07 -7.19 -3.46
CA ASN A 113 11.29 -6.41 -3.70
C ASN A 113 12.47 -6.97 -2.88
N GLN A 114 12.23 -7.48 -1.68
CA GLN A 114 13.23 -8.17 -0.86
C GLN A 114 13.69 -9.47 -1.53
N SER A 115 12.76 -10.31 -1.94
CA SER A 115 13.09 -11.57 -2.64
C SER A 115 13.91 -11.33 -3.91
N TYR A 116 13.57 -10.28 -4.66
CA TYR A 116 14.32 -9.90 -5.87
C TYR A 116 15.73 -9.40 -5.53
N TRP A 117 15.86 -8.64 -4.46
CA TRP A 117 17.15 -8.15 -3.98
C TRP A 117 18.03 -9.31 -3.50
N GLU A 118 17.49 -10.27 -2.77
CA GLU A 118 18.20 -11.48 -2.30
C GLU A 118 18.68 -12.34 -3.47
N GLU A 119 17.81 -12.64 -4.44
CA GLU A 119 18.16 -13.38 -5.65
C GLU A 119 19.40 -12.77 -6.34
N ASN A 120 19.40 -11.47 -6.55
CA ASN A 120 20.45 -10.80 -7.28
C ASN A 120 21.74 -10.56 -6.48
N THR A 121 21.61 -10.23 -5.19
CA THR A 121 22.74 -9.86 -4.34
C THR A 121 23.44 -11.09 -3.78
N LEU A 122 22.69 -12.10 -3.36
CA LEU A 122 23.22 -13.34 -2.82
C LEU A 122 23.50 -14.39 -3.91
N LYS A 123 23.16 -14.08 -5.17
CA LYS A 123 23.30 -15.00 -6.32
C LYS A 123 22.63 -16.35 -6.07
N ILE A 124 21.47 -16.33 -5.45
CA ILE A 124 20.66 -17.52 -5.17
C ILE A 124 20.04 -17.96 -6.50
N LYS A 125 20.08 -19.26 -6.79
CA LYS A 125 19.58 -19.83 -8.05
C LYS A 125 18.06 -19.62 -8.22
N ASP A 126 17.32 -19.75 -7.11
CA ASP A 126 15.87 -19.63 -7.11
C ASP A 126 15.46 -18.48 -6.20
N ARG A 127 14.55 -17.64 -6.70
CA ARG A 127 14.01 -16.53 -5.93
C ARG A 127 13.27 -17.05 -4.70
N PRO A 128 13.55 -16.50 -3.50
CA PRO A 128 12.80 -16.84 -2.29
C PRO A 128 11.29 -16.64 -2.49
N ALA A 129 10.50 -17.57 -2.00
CA ALA A 129 9.04 -17.47 -2.00
C ALA A 129 8.57 -16.24 -1.22
N LEU A 130 7.39 -15.72 -1.58
CA LEU A 130 6.75 -14.67 -0.80
C LEU A 130 6.37 -15.22 0.58
N LYS A 131 6.80 -14.54 1.63
CA LYS A 131 6.47 -14.85 3.03
C LYS A 131 5.34 -13.97 3.53
N SER A 132 4.50 -14.53 4.39
CA SER A 132 3.61 -13.75 5.23
C SER A 132 4.40 -12.84 6.16
N PHE A 133 3.73 -11.86 6.78
CA PHE A 133 4.39 -11.00 7.77
C PHE A 133 4.88 -11.81 8.98
N GLN A 134 4.12 -12.82 9.42
CA GLN A 134 4.48 -13.70 10.53
C GLN A 134 5.77 -14.48 10.25
N GLU A 135 5.87 -15.10 9.08
CA GLU A 135 7.10 -15.83 8.68
C GLU A 135 8.31 -14.90 8.58
N PHE A 136 8.11 -13.69 8.07
CA PHE A 136 9.15 -12.67 8.04
C PHE A 136 9.58 -12.22 9.44
N GLU A 137 8.61 -12.04 10.35
CA GLU A 137 8.88 -11.65 11.74
C GLU A 137 9.65 -12.75 12.50
N GLU A 138 9.40 -14.01 12.20
CA GLU A 138 10.19 -15.14 12.72
C GLU A 138 11.63 -15.09 12.20
N ASP A 139 11.84 -14.86 10.93
CA ASP A 139 13.18 -14.69 10.35
C ASP A 139 13.92 -13.51 11.01
N LEU A 140 13.22 -12.40 11.27
CA LEU A 140 13.80 -11.25 11.94
C LEU A 140 14.23 -11.58 13.39
N LYS A 141 13.36 -12.28 14.14
CA LYS A 141 13.67 -12.76 15.52
C LYS A 141 14.83 -13.75 15.54
N ASN A 142 14.95 -14.57 14.52
CA ASN A 142 16.05 -15.53 14.36
C ASN A 142 17.35 -14.89 13.84
N GLY A 143 17.37 -13.57 13.63
CA GLY A 143 18.56 -12.85 13.21
C GLY A 143 18.93 -13.04 11.73
N TYR A 144 18.00 -13.53 10.90
CA TYR A 144 18.24 -13.65 9.45
C TYR A 144 18.42 -12.29 8.80
N TYR A 145 17.61 -11.29 9.20
CA TYR A 145 17.70 -9.92 8.71
C TYR A 145 18.45 -9.01 9.69
N GLY A 146 19.34 -8.18 9.16
CA GLY A 146 20.10 -7.21 9.96
C GLY A 146 21.23 -6.56 9.20
N ASN A 147 22.15 -5.93 9.94
CA ASN A 147 23.33 -5.27 9.39
C ASN A 147 24.64 -5.92 9.88
N GLY A 148 24.55 -7.02 10.63
CA GLY A 148 25.71 -7.78 11.11
C GLY A 148 26.26 -8.75 10.06
N ASP A 149 27.42 -9.35 10.38
CA ASP A 149 28.03 -10.36 9.52
C ASP A 149 27.12 -11.58 9.39
N GLY A 150 26.94 -12.06 8.17
CA GLY A 150 26.08 -13.19 7.86
C GLY A 150 24.58 -12.87 7.80
N GLN A 151 24.17 -11.65 8.12
CA GLN A 151 22.77 -11.23 8.05
C GLN A 151 22.42 -10.66 6.67
N VAL A 152 21.16 -10.84 6.28
CA VAL A 152 20.63 -10.29 5.04
C VAL A 152 20.11 -8.88 5.28
N LYS A 153 20.57 -7.92 4.50
CA LYS A 153 20.07 -6.53 4.56
C LYS A 153 18.67 -6.45 3.99
N MET A 154 17.80 -5.72 4.66
CA MET A 154 16.46 -5.43 4.14
C MET A 154 16.53 -4.39 3.01
N CYS A 155 15.74 -4.59 1.96
CA CYS A 155 15.52 -3.60 0.91
C CYS A 155 14.72 -2.40 1.43
N LEU A 156 14.77 -1.26 0.73
CA LEU A 156 14.12 -0.02 1.17
C LEU A 156 12.61 -0.14 1.40
N PRO A 157 11.81 -0.81 0.56
CA PRO A 157 10.38 -1.01 0.83
C PRO A 157 10.13 -1.72 2.16
N LEU A 158 10.88 -2.78 2.44
CA LEU A 158 10.73 -3.56 3.67
C LEU A 158 11.18 -2.78 4.90
N GLN A 159 12.33 -2.08 4.83
CA GLN A 159 12.77 -1.16 5.88
C GLN A 159 11.70 -0.10 6.19
N THR A 160 11.04 0.42 5.16
CA THR A 160 10.00 1.44 5.31
C THR A 160 8.78 0.91 6.04
N VAL A 161 8.33 -0.31 5.71
CA VAL A 161 7.26 -1.00 6.45
C VAL A 161 7.64 -1.16 7.91
N MET A 162 8.82 -1.69 8.21
CA MET A 162 9.28 -1.91 9.59
C MET A 162 9.36 -0.61 10.39
N LYS A 163 9.97 0.44 9.85
CA LYS A 163 10.00 1.76 10.50
C LYS A 163 8.61 2.32 10.79
N THR A 164 7.64 2.08 9.89
CA THR A 164 6.27 2.51 10.11
C THR A 164 5.63 1.77 11.28
N LEU A 165 5.78 0.44 11.33
CA LEU A 165 5.25 -0.37 12.43
C LEU A 165 5.91 -0.05 13.79
N GLU A 166 7.20 0.23 13.80
CA GLU A 166 7.94 0.64 14.99
C GLU A 166 7.53 2.03 15.48
N ARG A 167 7.23 2.93 14.56
CA ARG A 167 6.83 4.31 14.90
C ARG A 167 5.40 4.40 15.41
N PHE A 168 4.52 3.49 14.99
CA PHE A 168 3.11 3.45 15.37
C PHE A 168 2.73 2.10 16.01
N PRO A 169 3.36 1.71 17.13
CA PRO A 169 3.13 0.40 17.73
C PRO A 169 1.67 0.21 18.19
N GLN A 170 1.00 1.28 18.60
CA GLN A 170 -0.42 1.27 19.00
C GLN A 170 -1.37 0.98 17.83
N HIS A 171 -0.92 1.17 16.60
CA HIS A 171 -1.68 0.95 15.37
C HIS A 171 -1.14 -0.21 14.51
N ARG A 172 -0.27 -1.04 15.12
CA ARG A 172 0.44 -2.10 14.40
C ARG A 172 -0.48 -3.06 13.66
N GLU A 173 -1.51 -3.57 14.34
CA GLU A 173 -2.45 -4.53 13.75
C GLU A 173 -3.25 -3.91 12.62
N GLU A 174 -3.73 -2.68 12.80
CA GLU A 174 -4.47 -1.95 11.79
C GLU A 174 -3.61 -1.64 10.55
N LEU A 175 -2.35 -1.26 10.74
CA LEU A 175 -1.39 -1.06 9.65
C LEU A 175 -1.14 -2.36 8.88
N LEU A 176 -0.96 -3.47 9.57
CA LEU A 176 -0.76 -4.78 8.94
C LEU A 176 -2.00 -5.23 8.16
N ASP A 177 -3.21 -5.01 8.69
CA ASP A 177 -4.45 -5.26 7.96
C ASP A 177 -4.50 -4.44 6.67
N MET A 178 -4.25 -3.13 6.74
CA MET A 178 -4.22 -2.25 5.58
C MET A 178 -3.15 -2.65 4.56
N PHE A 179 -1.96 -3.01 5.01
CA PHE A 179 -0.87 -3.45 4.12
C PHE A 179 -1.18 -4.77 3.41
N ASN A 180 -2.12 -5.55 3.93
CA ASN A 180 -2.60 -6.79 3.33
C ASN A 180 -3.83 -6.65 2.43
N TYR A 181 -4.36 -5.43 2.20
CA TYR A 181 -5.46 -5.22 1.26
C TYR A 181 -5.08 -5.71 -0.14
N LYS A 182 -5.91 -6.58 -0.69
CA LYS A 182 -5.71 -7.19 -2.00
C LYS A 182 -7.00 -7.17 -2.79
N MET A 183 -6.95 -6.67 -4.02
CA MET A 183 -8.16 -6.46 -4.83
C MET A 183 -8.97 -7.75 -5.01
N VAL A 184 -8.31 -8.89 -5.25
CA VAL A 184 -9.00 -10.18 -5.45
C VAL A 184 -9.86 -10.60 -4.26
N ASN A 185 -9.48 -10.18 -3.04
CA ASN A 185 -10.21 -10.48 -1.81
C ASN A 185 -11.29 -9.44 -1.48
N LEU A 186 -11.14 -8.22 -2.00
CA LEU A 186 -11.98 -7.08 -1.66
C LEU A 186 -13.06 -6.79 -2.69
N ILE A 187 -12.86 -7.17 -3.95
CA ILE A 187 -13.84 -6.94 -5.01
C ILE A 187 -15.15 -7.63 -4.69
N ASN A 188 -16.24 -6.87 -4.69
CA ASN A 188 -17.54 -7.36 -4.28
C ASN A 188 -18.65 -6.90 -5.25
N PRO A 189 -19.02 -7.73 -6.24
CA PRO A 189 -20.06 -7.41 -7.20
C PRO A 189 -21.42 -7.07 -6.58
N LYS A 190 -21.76 -7.62 -5.42
CA LYS A 190 -23.02 -7.32 -4.72
C LYS A 190 -23.19 -5.84 -4.36
N LEU A 191 -22.11 -5.06 -4.39
CA LEU A 191 -22.19 -3.63 -4.09
C LEU A 191 -22.90 -2.83 -5.20
N TRP A 192 -23.02 -3.36 -6.42
CA TRP A 192 -23.63 -2.67 -7.58
C TRP A 192 -24.67 -3.52 -8.33
N GLU A 193 -24.89 -4.75 -7.96
CA GLU A 193 -26.05 -5.56 -8.37
C GLU A 193 -27.31 -5.08 -7.64
#